data_74533a4d1e7fe9f461d80f1ae93a666f
#
_entry.id   74533a4d1e7fe9f461d80f1ae93a666f
#
_cell.length_a   1.000
_cell.length_b   1.000
_cell.length_c   1.000
_cell.angle_alpha   90.00
_cell.angle_beta   90.00
_cell.angle_gamma   90.00
#
_symmetry.space_group_name_H-M   'P 1'
#
loop_
_entity.id
_entity.type
_entity.pdbx_description
1 polymer ?
#
loop_
_entity_poly.entity_id
_entity_poly.type
_entity_poly.pdbx_seq_one_letter_code
_entity_poly.pdbx_strand_id
1 'polypeptide(L)'
;MKLQTEILAQAAAQARGLAIDAIHKAGIGHLGLPLGATEIGAVLYGHALVHNPAVPRWLNRDRFVLSAGHGSMFVYAWLHLSGYDVSLDDLKAFRQLHSKTPGHPEFGETAGVEATTGPLGQGVGNAVGMAMSGKMAAARFNTPAHAIFDHHIVCLAGDGCLQEGVGMEAVEFAGHQGLDNLILIYDSNDVTLDAMANKTQSVNAAAKFKAIGWDVQTLADGHDMAAILKALNKAKRATSGKPQLIIARDRKSTRLNSSHTDISRMPSS
;
A
#
# COMPACT_ATOMS: atom_id res chain seq x y z
N MET A 1 -4.12 15.34 -16.77
CA MET A 1 -3.22 16.25 -16.05
C MET A 1 -1.80 15.71 -16.18
N LYS A 2 -0.81 16.58 -16.46
CA LYS A 2 0.60 16.18 -16.57
C LYS A 2 1.15 15.91 -15.15
N LEU A 3 1.92 14.83 -14.98
CA LEU A 3 2.56 14.52 -13.71
C LEU A 3 3.55 15.62 -13.34
N GLN A 4 3.42 16.21 -12.17
CA GLN A 4 4.35 17.23 -11.64
C GLN A 4 5.45 16.53 -10.85
N THR A 5 6.37 15.90 -11.55
CA THR A 5 7.40 15.01 -10.97
C THR A 5 8.25 15.68 -9.90
N GLU A 6 8.60 16.97 -10.08
CA GLU A 6 9.41 17.71 -9.11
C GLU A 6 8.67 17.91 -7.78
N ILE A 7 7.39 18.29 -7.81
CA ILE A 7 6.56 18.45 -6.62
C ILE A 7 6.37 17.10 -5.90
N LEU A 8 6.09 16.04 -6.67
CA LEU A 8 5.94 14.70 -6.11
C LEU A 8 7.25 14.16 -5.52
N ALA A 9 8.40 14.51 -6.12
CA ALA A 9 9.71 14.15 -5.57
C ALA A 9 9.98 14.86 -4.24
N GLN A 10 9.60 16.15 -4.13
CA GLN A 10 9.67 16.89 -2.88
C GLN A 10 8.75 16.28 -1.82
N ALA A 11 7.50 15.95 -2.18
CA ALA A 11 6.57 15.29 -1.28
C ALA A 11 7.09 13.91 -0.80
N ALA A 12 7.70 13.12 -1.69
CA ALA A 12 8.33 11.86 -1.34
C ALA A 12 9.50 12.05 -0.36
N ALA A 13 10.32 13.09 -0.55
CA ALA A 13 11.39 13.43 0.38
C ALA A 13 10.85 13.85 1.75
N GLN A 14 9.77 14.64 1.79
CA GLN A 14 9.11 15.02 3.05
C GLN A 14 8.51 13.79 3.75
N ALA A 15 7.82 12.90 3.04
CA ALA A 15 7.27 11.68 3.63
C ALA A 15 8.35 10.81 4.26
N ARG A 16 9.54 10.69 3.61
CA ARG A 16 10.71 10.00 4.20
C ARG A 16 11.18 10.68 5.47
N GLY A 17 11.36 12.00 5.45
CA GLY A 17 11.78 12.77 6.62
C GLY A 17 10.83 12.58 7.79
N LEU A 18 9.52 12.72 7.56
CA LEU A 18 8.49 12.51 8.59
C LEU A 18 8.56 11.09 9.19
N ALA A 19 8.76 10.06 8.35
CA ALA A 19 8.88 8.69 8.83
C ALA A 19 10.15 8.47 9.68
N ILE A 20 11.29 9.00 9.25
CA ILE A 20 12.56 8.92 10.00
C ILE A 20 12.39 9.59 11.34
N ASP A 21 11.92 10.84 11.38
CA ASP A 21 11.79 11.64 12.60
C ASP A 21 10.81 11.01 13.60
N ALA A 22 9.65 10.53 13.12
CA ALA A 22 8.65 9.89 13.98
C ALA A 22 9.14 8.57 14.58
N ILE A 23 9.78 7.72 13.77
CA ILE A 23 10.34 6.45 14.23
C ILE A 23 11.52 6.67 15.17
N HIS A 24 12.40 7.62 14.85
CA HIS A 24 13.52 7.99 15.72
C HIS A 24 13.01 8.49 17.09
N LYS A 25 12.02 9.38 17.08
CA LYS A 25 11.43 9.90 18.32
C LYS A 25 10.75 8.80 19.15
N ALA A 26 10.08 7.85 18.49
CA ALA A 26 9.44 6.72 19.18
C ALA A 26 10.46 5.70 19.73
N GLY A 27 11.71 5.71 19.23
CA GLY A 27 12.74 4.73 19.58
C GLY A 27 12.48 3.33 19.03
N ILE A 28 11.39 3.11 18.30
CA ILE A 28 10.98 1.81 17.74
C ILE A 28 10.10 2.01 16.51
N GLY A 29 10.28 1.19 15.48
CA GLY A 29 9.46 1.21 14.25
C GLY A 29 10.16 0.54 13.08
N HIS A 30 9.49 0.54 11.93
CA HIS A 30 9.98 -0.08 10.71
C HIS A 30 10.25 1.00 9.65
N LEU A 31 11.50 1.12 9.22
CA LEU A 31 11.94 2.14 8.25
C LEU A 31 11.88 1.64 6.79
N GLY A 32 12.02 0.34 6.54
CA GLY A 32 12.19 -0.21 5.20
C GLY A 32 11.14 0.28 4.21
N LEU A 33 9.89 -0.10 4.41
CA LEU A 33 8.78 0.26 3.52
C LEU A 33 8.52 1.79 3.46
N PRO A 34 8.47 2.55 4.58
CA PRO A 34 8.33 4.00 4.52
C PRO A 34 9.39 4.72 3.69
N LEU A 35 10.60 4.18 3.60
CA LEU A 35 11.68 4.76 2.81
C LEU A 35 11.66 4.25 1.36
N GLY A 36 11.39 2.97 1.16
CA GLY A 36 11.42 2.33 -0.15
C GLY A 36 10.22 2.68 -1.04
N ALA A 37 9.01 2.73 -0.47
CA ALA A 37 7.78 2.89 -1.24
C ALA A 37 7.29 4.34 -1.38
N THR A 38 8.06 5.36 -0.99
CA THR A 38 7.59 6.75 -1.00
C THR A 38 7.18 7.26 -2.38
N GLU A 39 7.86 6.88 -3.45
CA GLU A 39 7.47 7.25 -4.81
C GLU A 39 6.12 6.64 -5.21
N ILE A 40 5.84 5.43 -4.76
CA ILE A 40 4.52 4.80 -4.93
C ILE A 40 3.46 5.64 -4.20
N GLY A 41 3.73 6.03 -2.95
CA GLY A 41 2.84 6.88 -2.17
C GLY A 41 2.61 8.24 -2.81
N ALA A 42 3.66 8.89 -3.34
CA ALA A 42 3.56 10.17 -4.03
C ALA A 42 2.62 10.11 -5.23
N VAL A 43 2.75 9.05 -6.05
CA VAL A 43 1.88 8.87 -7.22
C VAL A 43 0.46 8.50 -6.79
N LEU A 44 0.30 7.65 -5.78
CA LEU A 44 -1.04 7.25 -5.29
C LEU A 44 -1.80 8.45 -4.73
N TYR A 45 -1.30 9.06 -3.68
CA TYR A 45 -2.01 10.12 -2.96
C TYR A 45 -1.99 11.46 -3.70
N GLY A 46 -0.91 11.75 -4.43
CA GLY A 46 -0.80 12.99 -5.19
C GLY A 46 -1.52 12.99 -6.53
N HIS A 47 -1.87 11.82 -7.09
CA HIS A 47 -2.40 11.79 -8.46
C HIS A 47 -3.37 10.65 -8.78
N ALA A 48 -3.14 9.42 -8.33
CA ALA A 48 -3.83 8.26 -8.87
C ALA A 48 -5.09 7.85 -8.09
N LEU A 49 -5.11 8.05 -6.77
CA LEU A 49 -6.29 7.74 -5.94
C LEU A 49 -7.38 8.81 -6.10
N VAL A 50 -8.60 8.36 -6.26
CA VAL A 50 -9.79 9.22 -6.17
C VAL A 50 -10.24 9.23 -4.72
N HIS A 51 -9.87 10.28 -4.00
CA HIS A 51 -10.17 10.43 -2.58
C HIS A 51 -10.50 11.88 -2.22
N ASN A 52 -11.12 12.09 -1.06
CA ASN A 52 -11.40 13.42 -0.54
C ASN A 52 -11.10 13.46 0.97
N PRO A 53 -10.02 14.12 1.39
CA PRO A 53 -9.64 14.20 2.81
C PRO A 53 -10.70 14.84 3.71
N ALA A 54 -11.50 15.79 3.18
CA ALA A 54 -12.58 16.43 3.91
C ALA A 54 -13.79 15.51 4.13
N VAL A 55 -13.93 14.45 3.31
CA VAL A 55 -15.00 13.46 3.42
C VAL A 55 -14.39 12.05 3.34
N PRO A 56 -13.59 11.66 4.35
CA PRO A 56 -12.79 10.43 4.31
C PRO A 56 -13.61 9.14 4.23
N ARG A 57 -14.93 9.23 4.47
CA ARG A 57 -15.88 8.11 4.37
C ARG A 57 -16.78 8.17 3.12
N TRP A 58 -16.43 9.00 2.12
CA TRP A 58 -17.17 9.05 0.87
C TRP A 58 -17.27 7.63 0.25
N LEU A 59 -18.47 7.21 -0.10
CA LEU A 59 -18.76 5.82 -0.46
C LEU A 59 -17.98 5.35 -1.70
N ASN A 60 -17.88 6.19 -2.71
CA ASN A 60 -17.24 5.86 -3.99
C ASN A 60 -15.78 6.31 -4.09
N ARG A 61 -15.10 6.51 -2.94
CA ARG A 61 -13.65 6.76 -2.94
C ARG A 61 -12.88 5.51 -3.28
N ASP A 62 -11.73 5.65 -3.93
CA ASP A 62 -10.75 4.57 -3.97
C ASP A 62 -10.29 4.25 -2.54
N ARG A 63 -10.06 2.98 -2.25
CA ARG A 63 -9.57 2.54 -0.95
C ARG A 63 -8.14 2.07 -1.05
N PHE A 64 -7.29 2.58 -0.16
CA PHE A 64 -5.92 2.13 -0.03
C PHE A 64 -5.77 1.23 1.20
N VAL A 65 -5.23 0.03 1.00
CA VAL A 65 -4.94 -0.93 2.06
C VAL A 65 -3.44 -1.18 2.12
N LEU A 66 -2.82 -0.89 3.27
CA LEU A 66 -1.44 -1.27 3.53
C LEU A 66 -1.41 -2.67 4.17
N SER A 67 -1.18 -3.72 3.36
CA SER A 67 -1.07 -5.09 3.88
C SER A 67 0.21 -5.30 4.68
N ALA A 68 1.31 -4.66 4.29
CA ALA A 68 2.54 -4.61 5.06
C ALA A 68 2.41 -3.59 6.22
N GLY A 69 1.49 -3.86 7.16
CA GLY A 69 1.06 -2.92 8.20
C GLY A 69 2.17 -2.46 9.13
N HIS A 70 3.28 -3.20 9.24
CA HIS A 70 4.48 -2.76 9.94
C HIS A 70 5.04 -1.44 9.38
N GLY A 71 4.85 -1.17 8.10
CA GLY A 71 5.23 0.09 7.46
C GLY A 71 4.26 1.25 7.70
N SER A 72 3.57 1.29 8.82
CA SER A 72 2.47 2.23 9.14
C SER A 72 2.82 3.70 8.95
N MET A 73 4.08 4.11 9.21
CA MET A 73 4.51 5.49 8.97
C MET A 73 4.43 5.90 7.50
N PHE A 74 4.46 4.95 6.57
CA PHE A 74 4.15 5.25 5.17
C PHE A 74 2.74 5.83 5.04
N VAL A 75 1.75 5.13 5.56
CA VAL A 75 0.34 5.57 5.44
C VAL A 75 0.10 6.87 6.21
N TYR A 76 0.62 7.01 7.42
CA TYR A 76 0.40 8.21 8.22
C TYR A 76 1.04 9.46 7.62
N ALA A 77 2.26 9.35 7.09
CA ALA A 77 2.91 10.46 6.40
C ALA A 77 2.10 10.92 5.17
N TRP A 78 1.59 9.97 4.37
CA TRP A 78 0.79 10.32 3.19
C TRP A 78 -0.59 10.85 3.55
N LEU A 79 -1.25 10.36 4.59
CA LEU A 79 -2.51 10.95 5.08
C LEU A 79 -2.30 12.38 5.56
N HIS A 80 -1.22 12.65 6.33
CA HIS A 80 -0.85 14.00 6.74
C HIS A 80 -0.63 14.92 5.54
N LEU A 81 0.24 14.54 4.61
CA LEU A 81 0.59 15.35 3.43
C LEU A 81 -0.58 15.56 2.47
N SER A 82 -1.57 14.67 2.50
CA SER A 82 -2.77 14.75 1.66
C SER A 82 -3.92 15.52 2.32
N GLY A 83 -3.75 16.02 3.54
CA GLY A 83 -4.71 16.86 4.22
C GLY A 83 -5.82 16.13 4.98
N TYR A 84 -5.63 14.85 5.29
CA TYR A 84 -6.50 14.15 6.23
C TYR A 84 -6.29 14.68 7.65
N ASP A 85 -7.20 14.36 8.58
CA ASP A 85 -7.11 14.74 9.99
C ASP A 85 -6.01 13.92 10.72
N VAL A 86 -4.79 14.15 10.28
CA VAL A 86 -3.54 13.64 10.88
C VAL A 86 -2.57 14.81 10.96
N SER A 87 -2.41 15.36 12.14
CA SER A 87 -1.54 16.51 12.38
C SER A 87 -0.06 16.10 12.49
N LEU A 88 0.85 17.08 12.44
CA LEU A 88 2.26 16.84 12.71
C LEU A 88 2.50 16.35 14.15
N ASP A 89 1.67 16.79 15.10
CA ASP A 89 1.78 16.34 16.49
C ASP A 89 1.27 14.90 16.66
N ASP A 90 0.27 14.47 15.86
CA ASP A 90 -0.11 13.06 15.78
C ASP A 90 1.06 12.20 15.27
N LEU A 91 1.80 12.65 14.25
CA LEU A 91 2.99 11.95 13.76
C LEU A 91 4.11 11.88 14.82
N LYS A 92 4.31 12.96 15.58
CA LYS A 92 5.26 13.00 16.70
C LYS A 92 4.87 12.07 17.85
N ALA A 93 3.58 11.73 17.97
CA ALA A 93 3.03 10.80 18.95
C ALA A 93 2.98 9.37 18.45
N PHE A 94 3.69 9.03 17.36
CA PHE A 94 3.76 7.68 16.80
C PHE A 94 4.05 6.64 17.87
N ARG A 95 3.25 5.56 17.91
CA ARG A 95 3.34 4.46 18.89
C ARG A 95 3.10 4.85 20.35
N GLN A 96 2.64 6.07 20.63
CA GLN A 96 2.25 6.42 21.99
C GLN A 96 0.85 5.91 22.31
N LEU A 97 0.60 5.59 23.57
CA LEU A 97 -0.71 5.14 24.02
C LEU A 97 -1.79 6.19 23.68
N HIS A 98 -2.92 5.76 23.11
CA HIS A 98 -4.02 6.61 22.66
C HIS A 98 -3.70 7.61 21.54
N SER A 99 -2.58 7.45 20.84
CA SER A 99 -2.30 8.29 19.68
C SER A 99 -3.11 7.86 18.46
N LYS A 100 -3.40 8.82 17.56
CA LYS A 100 -4.01 8.54 16.25
C LYS A 100 -3.08 7.76 15.30
N THR A 101 -1.82 7.55 15.68
CA THR A 101 -0.80 6.89 14.87
C THR A 101 -0.22 5.68 15.59
N PRO A 102 -1.02 4.62 15.81
CA PRO A 102 -0.55 3.38 16.45
C PRO A 102 0.55 2.71 15.63
N GLY A 103 1.24 1.74 16.21
CA GLY A 103 2.36 1.03 15.59
C GLY A 103 2.03 0.32 14.29
N HIS A 104 0.78 -0.09 14.13
CA HIS A 104 0.19 -0.66 12.92
C HIS A 104 -1.11 0.07 12.62
N PRO A 105 -1.55 0.19 11.34
CA PRO A 105 -2.80 0.88 11.01
C PRO A 105 -4.00 0.22 11.66
N GLU A 106 -4.85 1.03 12.29
CA GLU A 106 -6.09 0.58 12.92
C GLU A 106 -7.29 1.32 12.31
N PHE A 107 -8.24 0.55 11.81
CA PHE A 107 -9.48 1.12 11.26
C PHE A 107 -10.31 1.79 12.36
N GLY A 108 -10.64 3.05 12.13
CA GLY A 108 -11.40 3.85 13.08
C GLY A 108 -10.55 4.80 13.93
N GLU A 109 -9.25 4.52 14.14
CA GLU A 109 -8.35 5.38 14.91
C GLU A 109 -7.78 6.53 14.07
N THR A 110 -7.40 6.25 12.83
CA THR A 110 -6.81 7.24 11.92
C THR A 110 -7.75 7.50 10.74
N ALA A 111 -8.11 8.77 10.51
CA ALA A 111 -8.91 9.14 9.33
C ALA A 111 -8.18 8.76 8.03
N GLY A 112 -8.86 8.00 7.17
CA GLY A 112 -8.29 7.53 5.89
C GLY A 112 -7.63 6.15 5.95
N VAL A 113 -7.49 5.53 7.13
CA VAL A 113 -7.12 4.12 7.26
C VAL A 113 -8.34 3.24 6.97
N GLU A 114 -8.22 2.34 6.02
CA GLU A 114 -9.33 1.53 5.50
C GLU A 114 -9.42 0.13 6.14
N ALA A 115 -8.33 -0.38 6.71
CA ALA A 115 -8.29 -1.70 7.34
C ALA A 115 -7.27 -1.73 8.48
N THR A 116 -7.58 -2.46 9.54
CA THR A 116 -6.62 -2.83 10.56
C THR A 116 -5.70 -3.90 10.01
N THR A 117 -4.39 -3.62 9.99
CA THR A 117 -3.36 -4.54 9.50
C THR A 117 -2.20 -4.62 10.49
N GLY A 118 -1.29 -5.56 10.25
CA GLY A 118 -0.15 -5.86 11.12
C GLY A 118 0.28 -7.28 10.85
N PRO A 119 -0.57 -8.29 11.11
CA PRO A 119 -0.30 -9.64 10.63
C PRO A 119 -0.22 -9.67 9.11
N LEU A 120 0.90 -10.16 8.58
CA LEU A 120 1.19 -10.17 7.15
C LEU A 120 0.14 -10.97 6.37
N GLY A 121 -0.16 -10.54 5.15
CA GLY A 121 -1.13 -11.20 4.26
C GLY A 121 -2.61 -10.86 4.54
N GLN A 122 -2.98 -10.49 5.76
CA GLN A 122 -4.39 -10.20 6.10
C GLN A 122 -4.93 -8.97 5.36
N GLY A 123 -4.11 -7.93 5.16
CA GLY A 123 -4.51 -6.77 4.37
C GLY A 123 -4.85 -7.10 2.92
N VAL A 124 -4.17 -8.09 2.33
CA VAL A 124 -4.54 -8.63 1.00
C VAL A 124 -5.94 -9.23 1.05
N GLY A 125 -6.24 -10.05 2.05
CA GLY A 125 -7.59 -10.62 2.26
C GLY A 125 -8.66 -9.54 2.42
N ASN A 126 -8.39 -8.49 3.23
CA ASN A 126 -9.29 -7.36 3.39
C ASN A 126 -9.54 -6.62 2.05
N ALA A 127 -8.48 -6.40 1.27
CA ALA A 127 -8.59 -5.74 -0.03
C ALA A 127 -9.45 -6.56 -1.01
N VAL A 128 -9.28 -7.88 -1.03
CA VAL A 128 -10.12 -8.79 -1.84
C VAL A 128 -11.58 -8.71 -1.41
N GLY A 129 -11.86 -8.74 -0.09
CA GLY A 129 -13.21 -8.59 0.44
C GLY A 129 -13.86 -7.24 0.08
N MET A 130 -13.08 -6.15 0.14
CA MET A 130 -13.53 -4.81 -0.27
C MET A 130 -13.82 -4.76 -1.77
N ALA A 131 -12.97 -5.37 -2.61
CA ALA A 131 -13.17 -5.42 -4.05
C ALA A 131 -14.44 -6.19 -4.42
N MET A 132 -14.67 -7.35 -3.79
CA MET A 132 -15.91 -8.13 -3.95
C MET A 132 -17.12 -7.30 -3.54
N SER A 133 -17.07 -6.65 -2.36
CA SER A 133 -18.17 -5.80 -1.86
C SER A 133 -18.47 -4.65 -2.82
N GLY A 134 -17.44 -4.02 -3.40
CA GLY A 134 -17.59 -2.98 -4.41
C GLY A 134 -18.30 -3.47 -5.66
N LYS A 135 -17.94 -4.65 -6.18
CA LYS A 135 -18.60 -5.29 -7.34
C LYS A 135 -20.06 -5.63 -7.03
N MET A 136 -20.35 -6.17 -5.84
CA MET A 136 -21.71 -6.48 -5.40
C MET A 136 -22.56 -5.20 -5.27
N ALA A 137 -22.00 -4.13 -4.71
CA ALA A 137 -22.66 -2.83 -4.61
C ALA A 137 -22.94 -2.23 -6.00
N ALA A 138 -21.96 -2.29 -6.90
CA ALA A 138 -22.12 -1.84 -8.28
C ALA A 138 -23.24 -2.60 -8.99
N ALA A 139 -23.27 -3.93 -8.90
CA ALA A 139 -24.30 -4.76 -9.49
C ALA A 139 -25.71 -4.46 -8.96
N ARG A 140 -25.81 -4.04 -7.70
CA ARG A 140 -27.09 -3.76 -7.05
C ARG A 140 -27.59 -2.34 -7.27
N PHE A 141 -26.72 -1.35 -7.31
CA PHE A 141 -27.09 0.07 -7.21
C PHE A 141 -26.76 0.89 -8.46
N ASN A 142 -25.82 0.44 -9.29
CA ASN A 142 -25.53 1.14 -10.54
C ASN A 142 -26.69 0.98 -11.53
N THR A 143 -26.91 2.02 -12.33
CA THR A 143 -27.88 2.00 -13.44
C THR A 143 -27.17 2.37 -14.75
N PRO A 144 -27.78 2.14 -15.92
CA PRO A 144 -27.19 2.55 -17.20
C PRO A 144 -26.86 4.06 -17.26
N ALA A 145 -27.57 4.88 -16.50
CA ALA A 145 -27.38 6.34 -16.46
C ALA A 145 -26.44 6.81 -15.33
N HIS A 146 -26.21 6.01 -14.28
CA HIS A 146 -25.46 6.43 -13.10
C HIS A 146 -24.56 5.33 -12.55
N ALA A 147 -23.25 5.54 -12.59
CA ALA A 147 -22.27 4.74 -11.89
C ALA A 147 -22.12 5.26 -10.45
N ILE A 148 -22.80 4.64 -9.48
CA ILE A 148 -22.72 5.01 -8.07
C ILE A 148 -21.50 4.41 -7.40
N PHE A 149 -21.12 3.20 -7.82
CA PHE A 149 -19.95 2.46 -7.33
C PHE A 149 -19.08 2.04 -8.52
N ASP A 150 -17.92 2.68 -8.67
CA ASP A 150 -16.91 2.37 -9.69
C ASP A 150 -15.47 2.49 -9.16
N HIS A 151 -15.33 2.57 -7.84
CA HIS A 151 -14.07 2.76 -7.16
C HIS A 151 -13.16 1.53 -7.24
N HIS A 152 -11.86 1.79 -7.14
CA HIS A 152 -10.83 0.76 -7.08
C HIS A 152 -10.36 0.53 -5.65
N ILE A 153 -9.92 -0.69 -5.40
CA ILE A 153 -9.19 -1.06 -4.18
C ILE A 153 -7.72 -1.21 -4.57
N VAL A 154 -6.85 -0.44 -3.91
CA VAL A 154 -5.39 -0.50 -4.11
C VAL A 154 -4.77 -1.06 -2.84
N CYS A 155 -4.06 -2.18 -2.95
CA CYS A 155 -3.39 -2.82 -1.84
C CYS A 155 -1.87 -2.79 -2.06
N LEU A 156 -1.10 -2.37 -1.04
CA LEU A 156 0.36 -2.46 -1.05
C LEU A 156 0.81 -3.61 -0.14
N ALA A 157 1.52 -4.57 -0.71
CA ALA A 157 2.02 -5.76 -0.03
C ALA A 157 3.52 -5.94 -0.30
N GLY A 158 4.26 -6.43 0.67
CA GLY A 158 5.66 -6.83 0.53
C GLY A 158 5.83 -8.33 0.34
N ASP A 159 7.08 -8.79 0.24
CA ASP A 159 7.44 -10.21 0.08
C ASP A 159 6.80 -11.10 1.15
N GLY A 160 6.86 -10.70 2.42
CA GLY A 160 6.28 -11.48 3.52
C GLY A 160 4.76 -11.63 3.42
N CYS A 161 4.03 -10.63 2.93
CA CYS A 161 2.57 -10.74 2.75
C CYS A 161 2.20 -11.82 1.73
N LEU A 162 3.03 -11.99 0.68
CA LEU A 162 2.81 -12.97 -0.38
C LEU A 162 3.35 -14.38 -0.05
N GLN A 163 3.97 -14.55 1.13
CA GLN A 163 4.35 -15.84 1.68
C GLN A 163 3.29 -16.41 2.65
N GLU A 164 2.34 -15.58 3.08
CA GLU A 164 1.27 -16.00 3.97
C GLU A 164 0.14 -16.72 3.21
N GLY A 165 -0.31 -17.85 3.74
CA GLY A 165 -1.39 -18.65 3.15
C GLY A 165 -2.68 -17.85 2.95
N VAL A 166 -3.10 -17.09 3.98
CA VAL A 166 -4.32 -16.26 3.91
C VAL A 166 -4.27 -15.25 2.76
N GLY A 167 -3.12 -14.61 2.53
CA GLY A 167 -2.94 -13.68 1.41
C GLY A 167 -3.02 -14.39 0.06
N MET A 168 -2.37 -15.55 -0.06
CA MET A 168 -2.33 -16.30 -1.31
C MET A 168 -3.66 -16.95 -1.67
N GLU A 169 -4.40 -17.50 -0.72
CA GLU A 169 -5.77 -18.01 -0.93
C GLU A 169 -6.71 -16.88 -1.39
N ALA A 170 -6.59 -15.70 -0.77
CA ALA A 170 -7.38 -14.53 -1.16
C ALA A 170 -7.09 -14.09 -2.61
N VAL A 171 -5.82 -14.05 -3.05
CA VAL A 171 -5.51 -13.64 -4.43
C VAL A 171 -5.92 -14.71 -5.45
N GLU A 172 -5.91 -15.99 -5.11
CA GLU A 172 -6.47 -17.06 -5.95
C GLU A 172 -7.97 -16.89 -6.13
N PHE A 173 -8.69 -16.62 -5.05
CA PHE A 173 -10.11 -16.30 -5.10
C PHE A 173 -10.40 -15.05 -5.94
N ALA A 174 -9.60 -13.98 -5.79
CA ALA A 174 -9.77 -12.76 -6.57
C ALA A 174 -9.60 -12.99 -8.09
N GLY A 175 -8.63 -13.81 -8.48
CA GLY A 175 -8.45 -14.22 -9.87
C GLY A 175 -9.62 -15.03 -10.41
N HIS A 176 -10.10 -16.00 -9.61
CA HIS A 176 -11.27 -16.82 -9.96
C HIS A 176 -12.54 -15.97 -10.15
N GLN A 177 -12.77 -14.98 -9.28
CA GLN A 177 -13.92 -14.09 -9.33
C GLN A 177 -13.78 -12.94 -10.33
N GLY A 178 -12.61 -12.77 -10.96
CA GLY A 178 -12.39 -11.69 -11.91
C GLY A 178 -12.57 -10.29 -11.30
N LEU A 179 -11.97 -10.04 -10.11
CA LEU A 179 -12.12 -8.76 -9.39
C LEU A 179 -11.29 -7.65 -10.05
N ASP A 180 -11.74 -7.15 -11.20
CA ASP A 180 -11.05 -6.16 -12.03
C ASP A 180 -10.92 -4.77 -11.40
N ASN A 181 -11.62 -4.51 -10.30
CA ASN A 181 -11.49 -3.31 -9.47
C ASN A 181 -10.41 -3.43 -8.38
N LEU A 182 -9.66 -4.56 -8.33
CA LEU A 182 -8.57 -4.77 -7.40
C LEU A 182 -7.21 -4.56 -8.08
N ILE A 183 -6.39 -3.69 -7.49
CA ILE A 183 -4.99 -3.45 -7.89
C ILE A 183 -4.09 -3.81 -6.72
N LEU A 184 -3.28 -4.84 -6.87
CA LEU A 184 -2.24 -5.20 -5.91
C LEU A 184 -0.89 -4.67 -6.37
N ILE A 185 -0.27 -3.83 -5.56
CA ILE A 185 1.11 -3.38 -5.75
C ILE A 185 2.00 -4.25 -4.87
N TYR A 186 2.89 -4.99 -5.49
CA TYR A 186 3.87 -5.80 -4.80
C TYR A 186 5.20 -5.06 -4.75
N ASP A 187 5.56 -4.58 -3.55
CA ASP A 187 6.88 -4.05 -3.23
C ASP A 187 7.87 -5.22 -3.15
N SER A 188 8.52 -5.48 -4.29
CA SER A 188 9.49 -6.57 -4.44
C SER A 188 10.88 -6.07 -4.05
N ASN A 189 11.18 -6.15 -2.78
CA ASN A 189 12.44 -5.68 -2.20
C ASN A 189 13.42 -6.80 -1.86
N ASP A 190 13.03 -8.06 -2.11
CA ASP A 190 13.82 -9.27 -1.90
C ASP A 190 14.21 -9.53 -0.42
N VAL A 191 13.51 -8.90 0.54
CA VAL A 191 13.79 -9.05 1.98
C VAL A 191 12.55 -9.47 2.75
N THR A 192 12.71 -10.45 3.65
CA THR A 192 11.71 -10.85 4.64
C THR A 192 12.36 -10.97 6.00
N LEU A 193 11.77 -10.35 7.04
CA LEU A 193 12.31 -10.38 8.40
C LEU A 193 13.83 -10.05 8.41
N ASP A 194 14.66 -10.99 8.78
CA ASP A 194 16.11 -10.83 8.96
C ASP A 194 16.94 -11.40 7.78
N ALA A 195 16.29 -11.83 6.71
CA ALA A 195 16.97 -12.51 5.61
C ALA A 195 16.41 -12.12 4.23
N MET A 196 17.20 -12.43 3.21
CA MET A 196 16.74 -12.32 1.82
C MET A 196 15.59 -13.30 1.55
N ALA A 197 14.57 -12.85 0.83
CA ALA A 197 13.37 -13.62 0.52
C ALA A 197 13.68 -14.96 -0.18
N ASN A 198 14.78 -15.03 -0.93
CA ASN A 198 15.23 -16.27 -1.60
C ASN A 198 15.62 -17.41 -0.65
N LYS A 199 15.72 -17.16 0.66
CA LYS A 199 15.92 -18.20 1.67
C LYS A 199 14.66 -19.02 1.92
N THR A 200 13.49 -18.43 1.66
CA THR A 200 12.18 -19.04 1.95
C THR A 200 11.29 -19.20 0.72
N GLN A 201 11.60 -18.50 -0.39
CA GLN A 201 10.82 -18.62 -1.62
C GLN A 201 11.72 -18.62 -2.87
N SER A 202 11.29 -19.41 -3.87
CA SER A 202 11.90 -19.48 -5.20
C SER A 202 10.87 -19.25 -6.33
N VAL A 203 9.65 -18.89 -5.97
CA VAL A 203 8.53 -18.79 -6.91
C VAL A 203 8.65 -17.51 -7.75
N ASN A 204 8.46 -17.64 -9.06
CA ASN A 204 8.28 -16.50 -9.93
C ASN A 204 6.86 -15.92 -9.72
N ALA A 205 6.76 -14.80 -8.97
CA ALA A 205 5.49 -14.17 -8.65
C ALA A 205 4.69 -13.80 -9.91
N ALA A 206 5.34 -13.28 -10.96
CA ALA A 206 4.65 -12.90 -12.19
C ALA A 206 4.02 -14.11 -12.89
N ALA A 207 4.71 -15.23 -12.94
CA ALA A 207 4.19 -16.48 -13.53
C ALA A 207 3.04 -17.05 -12.68
N LYS A 208 3.20 -17.06 -11.34
CA LYS A 208 2.19 -17.54 -10.40
C LYS A 208 0.89 -16.74 -10.54
N PHE A 209 0.95 -15.42 -10.48
CA PHE A 209 -0.25 -14.58 -10.57
C PHE A 209 -0.94 -14.68 -11.93
N LYS A 210 -0.18 -14.81 -13.03
CA LYS A 210 -0.78 -15.07 -14.36
C LYS A 210 -1.54 -16.41 -14.39
N ALA A 211 -0.98 -17.45 -13.77
CA ALA A 211 -1.60 -18.78 -13.73
C ALA A 211 -2.92 -18.79 -12.95
N ILE A 212 -3.05 -17.93 -11.94
CA ILE A 212 -4.28 -17.79 -11.15
C ILE A 212 -5.23 -16.68 -11.65
N GLY A 213 -5.07 -16.23 -12.90
CA GLY A 213 -6.05 -15.36 -13.57
C GLY A 213 -5.84 -13.86 -13.41
N TRP A 214 -4.64 -13.39 -12.98
CA TRP A 214 -4.33 -11.98 -12.87
C TRP A 214 -3.64 -11.42 -14.12
N ASP A 215 -3.88 -10.14 -14.41
CA ASP A 215 -3.01 -9.38 -15.30
C ASP A 215 -1.81 -8.87 -14.53
N VAL A 216 -0.61 -8.95 -15.13
CA VAL A 216 0.64 -8.64 -14.43
C VAL A 216 1.46 -7.62 -15.21
N GLN A 217 1.89 -6.58 -14.51
CA GLN A 217 2.86 -5.59 -14.97
C GLN A 217 4.09 -5.64 -14.05
N THR A 218 5.29 -5.53 -14.62
CA THR A 218 6.54 -5.47 -13.83
C THR A 218 7.24 -4.16 -14.15
N LEU A 219 7.56 -3.40 -13.12
CA LEU A 219 8.38 -2.19 -13.18
C LEU A 219 9.82 -2.58 -12.85
N ALA A 220 10.74 -2.23 -13.74
CA ALA A 220 12.17 -2.47 -13.54
C ALA A 220 12.74 -1.61 -12.39
N ASP A 221 12.12 -0.45 -12.17
CA ASP A 221 12.42 0.47 -11.09
C ASP A 221 11.11 0.91 -10.42
N GLY A 222 10.91 0.48 -9.17
CA GLY A 222 9.78 0.86 -8.32
C GLY A 222 9.83 2.30 -7.81
N HIS A 223 10.87 3.07 -8.18
CA HIS A 223 11.03 4.48 -7.81
C HIS A 223 10.78 5.44 -9.00
N ASP A 224 10.55 4.92 -10.20
CA ASP A 224 10.17 5.73 -11.37
C ASP A 224 8.68 6.10 -11.28
N MET A 225 8.40 7.31 -10.81
CA MET A 225 7.03 7.83 -10.66
C MET A 225 6.24 7.86 -11.98
N ALA A 226 6.90 8.08 -13.11
CA ALA A 226 6.22 8.09 -14.42
C ALA A 226 5.80 6.66 -14.82
N ALA A 227 6.68 5.68 -14.59
CA ALA A 227 6.37 4.27 -14.81
C ALA A 227 5.27 3.76 -13.86
N ILE A 228 5.32 4.15 -12.58
CA ILE A 228 4.29 3.83 -11.58
C ILE A 228 2.93 4.39 -12.04
N LEU A 229 2.86 5.67 -12.41
CA LEU A 229 1.62 6.29 -12.88
C LEU A 229 1.08 5.61 -14.13
N LYS A 230 1.96 5.32 -15.09
CA LYS A 230 1.57 4.60 -16.32
C LYS A 230 0.98 3.23 -16.01
N ALA A 231 1.57 2.49 -15.08
CA ALA A 231 1.09 1.17 -14.67
C ALA A 231 -0.26 1.25 -13.95
N LEU A 232 -0.43 2.20 -13.02
CA LEU A 232 -1.70 2.42 -12.31
C LEU A 232 -2.82 2.84 -13.27
N ASN A 233 -2.54 3.76 -14.20
CA ASN A 233 -3.51 4.18 -15.20
C ASN A 233 -3.91 3.03 -16.14
N LYS A 234 -2.97 2.15 -16.50
CA LYS A 234 -3.26 0.96 -17.28
C LYS A 234 -4.13 -0.03 -16.48
N ALA A 235 -3.80 -0.24 -15.21
CA ALA A 235 -4.56 -1.11 -14.32
C ALA A 235 -6.01 -0.62 -14.14
N LYS A 236 -6.20 0.67 -13.85
CA LYS A 236 -7.54 1.27 -13.67
C LYS A 236 -8.41 1.28 -14.93
N ARG A 237 -7.80 1.22 -16.11
CA ARG A 237 -8.51 1.22 -17.41
C ARG A 237 -8.58 -0.17 -18.04
N ALA A 238 -8.12 -1.20 -17.33
CA ALA A 238 -8.13 -2.55 -17.85
C ALA A 238 -9.57 -3.03 -18.08
N THR A 239 -9.81 -3.66 -19.22
CA THR A 239 -11.12 -4.22 -19.61
C THR A 239 -11.08 -5.73 -19.69
N SER A 240 -10.03 -6.35 -19.17
CA SER A 240 -9.83 -7.81 -19.21
C SER A 240 -10.76 -8.59 -18.28
N GLY A 241 -11.42 -7.90 -17.33
CA GLY A 241 -12.21 -8.54 -16.29
C GLY A 241 -11.34 -9.27 -15.25
N LYS A 242 -10.07 -8.88 -15.11
CA LYS A 242 -9.09 -9.54 -14.22
C LYS A 242 -8.53 -8.57 -13.20
N PRO A 243 -8.22 -9.03 -11.97
CA PRO A 243 -7.47 -8.23 -11.03
C PRO A 243 -6.06 -7.93 -11.56
N GLN A 244 -5.47 -6.83 -11.09
CA GLN A 244 -4.24 -6.25 -11.62
C GLN A 244 -3.11 -6.37 -10.60
N LEU A 245 -1.99 -6.97 -10.98
CA LEU A 245 -0.75 -6.98 -10.20
C LEU A 245 0.27 -6.02 -10.82
N ILE A 246 0.82 -5.13 -10.01
CA ILE A 246 1.98 -4.30 -10.35
C ILE A 246 3.15 -4.73 -9.47
N ILE A 247 4.15 -5.39 -10.03
CA ILE A 247 5.39 -5.74 -9.33
C ILE A 247 6.33 -4.56 -9.44
N ALA A 248 6.56 -3.87 -8.34
CA ALA A 248 7.49 -2.74 -8.25
C ALA A 248 8.80 -3.23 -7.61
N ARG A 249 9.89 -3.25 -8.38
CA ARG A 249 11.20 -3.64 -7.86
C ARG A 249 11.78 -2.51 -7.03
N ASP A 250 11.86 -2.72 -5.73
CA ASP A 250 12.49 -1.80 -4.78
C ASP A 250 13.93 -2.18 -4.52
N ARG A 251 14.85 -1.26 -4.78
CA ARG A 251 16.28 -1.42 -4.52
C ARG A 251 16.75 -0.64 -3.30
N LYS A 252 15.93 0.28 -2.78
CA LYS A 252 16.29 1.14 -1.66
C LYS A 252 16.13 0.40 -0.33
N SER A 253 15.03 -0.29 -0.13
CA SER A 253 14.77 -1.02 1.10
C SER A 253 15.46 -2.39 1.15
N THR A 254 15.94 -2.95 0.02
CA THR A 254 16.72 -4.21 0.01
C THR A 254 17.93 -4.19 0.95
N ARG A 255 18.49 -3.02 1.24
CA ARG A 255 19.64 -2.85 2.16
C ARG A 255 19.22 -2.50 3.58
N LEU A 256 17.93 -2.21 3.79
CA LEU A 256 17.36 -1.89 5.08
C LEU A 256 16.60 -3.13 5.54
N ASN A 257 17.00 -3.69 6.67
CA ASN A 257 16.23 -4.77 7.28
C ASN A 257 14.82 -4.25 7.55
N SER A 258 13.80 -4.81 6.88
CA SER A 258 12.41 -4.37 6.97
C SER A 258 11.75 -4.80 8.28
N SER A 259 12.38 -5.71 9.02
CA SER A 259 11.91 -6.22 10.29
C SER A 259 12.78 -5.67 11.42
N HIS A 260 12.18 -4.91 12.30
CA HIS A 260 12.77 -4.54 13.60
C HIS A 260 14.17 -3.92 13.51
N THR A 261 14.30 -2.69 13.00
CA THR A 261 15.42 -1.85 13.40
C THR A 261 15.23 -1.58 14.88
N ASP A 262 15.80 -2.47 15.67
CA ASP A 262 15.97 -2.27 17.10
C ASP A 262 17.03 -1.17 17.24
N ILE A 263 16.60 0.10 17.27
CA ILE A 263 17.47 1.24 17.50
C ILE A 263 18.09 1.15 18.91
N SER A 264 17.56 0.25 19.75
CA SER A 264 18.05 -0.02 21.09
C SER A 264 19.47 -0.63 21.14
N ARG A 265 20.04 -1.01 19.99
CA ARG A 265 21.42 -1.56 19.89
C ARG A 265 22.46 -0.60 19.37
N MET A 266 22.17 0.69 19.22
CA MET A 266 23.24 1.67 19.08
C MET A 266 23.94 1.83 20.43
N PRO A 267 25.28 1.61 20.52
CA PRO A 267 25.97 1.87 21.77
C PRO A 267 25.79 3.35 22.11
N SER A 268 25.32 3.62 23.33
CA SER A 268 25.39 4.95 23.91
C SER A 268 26.85 5.33 23.97
N SER A 269 27.31 6.20 23.07
CA SER A 269 28.60 6.87 23.17
C SER A 269 28.58 7.92 24.27
#